data_2cdd077abd52b4177a9b6c8fdd8e0cc8
#
_entry.id   2cdd077abd52b4177a9b6c8fdd8e0cc8
#
_cell.length_a   1.000
_cell.length_b   1.000
_cell.length_c   1.000
_cell.angle_alpha   90.00
_cell.angle_beta   90.00
_cell.angle_gamma   90.00
#
_symmetry.space_group_name_H-M   'P 1'
#
loop_
_entity.id
_entity.type
_entity.pdbx_description
1 polymer ?
#
loop_
_entity_poly.entity_id
_entity_poly.type
_entity_poly.pdbx_seq_one_letter_code
_entity_poly.pdbx_strand_id
1 'polypeptide(L)'
;MKDIFLPILIAIVGVSGLLYGAYQTADVKGYKDVHSCWGECYEEYTAKYGTFTEQLEAKRVAMQMESPADKGAKIYVNCNMCHGQNGEGGIGPKLAGSTSIVSMLMQYKNGETRGPQSALMWGQAANLSTEDMENLQAYIDTMQ
;
A
#
# COMPACT_ATOMS: atom_id res chain seq x y z
N MET A 1 -57.43 13.62 -15.51
CA MET A 1 -56.33 13.16 -14.58
C MET A 1 -56.14 11.64 -14.57
N LYS A 2 -57.12 10.82 -15.00
CA LYS A 2 -56.93 9.35 -15.08
C LYS A 2 -55.98 8.89 -16.19
N ASP A 3 -55.88 9.64 -17.29
CA ASP A 3 -55.13 9.23 -18.49
C ASP A 3 -53.61 9.36 -18.35
N ILE A 4 -53.13 10.04 -17.30
CA ILE A 4 -51.69 10.22 -17.06
C ILE A 4 -51.13 9.15 -16.11
N PHE A 5 -51.98 8.58 -15.23
CA PHE A 5 -51.52 7.59 -14.25
C PHE A 5 -51.16 6.25 -14.87
N LEU A 6 -51.87 5.80 -15.89
CA LEU A 6 -51.64 4.50 -16.52
C LEU A 6 -50.27 4.43 -17.21
N PRO A 7 -49.84 5.40 -18.05
CA PRO A 7 -48.51 5.35 -18.68
C PRO A 7 -47.37 5.49 -17.66
N ILE A 8 -47.57 6.26 -16.58
CA ILE A 8 -46.55 6.39 -15.51
C ILE A 8 -46.37 5.05 -14.77
N LEU A 9 -47.49 4.36 -14.49
CA LEU A 9 -47.45 3.06 -13.81
C LEU A 9 -46.75 2.00 -14.67
N ILE A 10 -47.03 1.98 -15.98
CA ILE A 10 -46.38 1.08 -16.94
C ILE A 10 -44.86 1.38 -17.01
N ALA A 11 -44.48 2.67 -17.03
CA ALA A 11 -43.06 3.06 -17.05
C ALA A 11 -42.33 2.62 -15.76
N ILE A 12 -42.95 2.80 -14.60
CA ILE A 12 -42.38 2.37 -13.32
C ILE A 12 -42.18 0.85 -13.27
N VAL A 13 -43.19 0.09 -13.66
CA VAL A 13 -43.12 -1.38 -13.69
C VAL A 13 -42.07 -1.85 -14.72
N GLY A 14 -42.00 -1.22 -15.89
CA GLY A 14 -41.03 -1.53 -16.92
C GLY A 14 -39.58 -1.26 -16.47
N VAL A 15 -39.35 -0.10 -15.87
CA VAL A 15 -38.02 0.26 -15.38
C VAL A 15 -37.61 -0.63 -14.19
N SER A 16 -38.50 -0.89 -13.26
CA SER A 16 -38.20 -1.78 -12.12
C SER A 16 -37.97 -3.23 -12.57
N GLY A 17 -38.69 -3.71 -13.58
CA GLY A 17 -38.48 -5.02 -14.18
C GLY A 17 -37.11 -5.14 -14.88
N LEU A 18 -36.72 -4.09 -15.63
CA LEU A 18 -35.39 -4.02 -16.26
C LEU A 18 -34.25 -3.97 -15.24
N LEU A 19 -34.41 -3.16 -14.18
CA LEU A 19 -33.43 -3.09 -13.10
C LEU A 19 -33.31 -4.40 -12.35
N TYR A 20 -34.43 -5.07 -12.08
CA TYR A 20 -34.42 -6.39 -11.43
C TYR A 20 -33.80 -7.47 -12.33
N GLY A 21 -34.12 -7.46 -13.63
CA GLY A 21 -33.49 -8.34 -14.61
C GLY A 21 -32.00 -8.10 -14.73
N ALA A 22 -31.58 -6.84 -14.80
CA ALA A 22 -30.15 -6.48 -14.82
C ALA A 22 -29.44 -6.91 -13.52
N TYR A 23 -30.11 -6.78 -12.38
CA TYR A 23 -29.58 -7.24 -11.09
C TYR A 23 -29.41 -8.76 -11.05
N GLN A 24 -30.33 -9.52 -11.61
CA GLN A 24 -30.25 -10.99 -11.66
C GLN A 24 -29.23 -11.51 -12.67
N THR A 25 -29.04 -10.79 -13.78
CA THR A 25 -28.09 -11.17 -14.84
C THR A 25 -26.70 -10.57 -14.66
N ALA A 26 -26.54 -9.55 -13.82
CA ALA A 26 -25.26 -9.03 -13.41
C ALA A 26 -24.57 -10.09 -12.54
N ASP A 27 -23.93 -11.05 -13.21
CA ASP A 27 -23.02 -12.01 -12.57
C ASP A 27 -21.75 -11.28 -12.16
N VAL A 28 -21.86 -10.46 -11.12
CA VAL A 28 -20.74 -9.73 -10.51
C VAL A 28 -20.00 -10.72 -9.61
N LYS A 29 -19.43 -11.76 -10.23
CA LYS A 29 -18.68 -12.81 -9.55
C LYS A 29 -17.65 -12.25 -8.57
N GLY A 30 -16.98 -11.17 -8.93
CA GLY A 30 -16.01 -10.53 -8.06
C GLY A 30 -16.59 -9.69 -6.91
N TYR A 31 -17.83 -9.22 -7.05
CA TYR A 31 -18.44 -8.34 -6.03
C TYR A 31 -19.20 -9.15 -4.96
N LYS A 32 -19.77 -10.27 -5.32
CA LYS A 32 -20.44 -11.18 -4.37
C LYS A 32 -19.45 -11.81 -3.40
N ASP A 33 -18.24 -12.13 -3.86
CA ASP A 33 -17.25 -12.86 -3.05
C ASP A 33 -16.58 -11.98 -1.97
N VAL A 34 -16.65 -10.65 -2.09
CA VAL A 34 -15.94 -9.75 -1.16
C VAL A 34 -16.87 -8.91 -0.29
N HIS A 35 -18.09 -8.58 -0.75
CA HIS A 35 -18.96 -7.59 -0.06
C HIS A 35 -20.34 -8.08 0.34
N SER A 36 -20.75 -9.30 -0.01
CA SER A 36 -22.08 -9.83 0.30
C SER A 36 -22.08 -11.11 1.12
N CYS A 37 -21.02 -11.36 1.87
CA CYS A 37 -20.95 -12.46 2.82
C CYS A 37 -21.68 -12.04 4.11
N TRP A 38 -22.95 -12.46 4.27
CA TRP A 38 -23.80 -12.20 5.42
C TRP A 38 -24.31 -13.53 6.02
N GLY A 39 -24.64 -13.52 7.30
CA GLY A 39 -25.16 -14.70 7.98
C GLY A 39 -24.13 -15.83 8.04
N GLU A 40 -24.54 -17.04 7.67
CA GLU A 40 -23.73 -18.27 7.76
C GLU A 40 -22.37 -18.17 7.06
N CYS A 41 -22.32 -17.53 5.87
CA CYS A 41 -21.06 -17.26 5.17
C CYS A 41 -20.11 -16.35 5.98
N TYR A 42 -20.64 -15.34 6.66
CA TYR A 42 -19.84 -14.46 7.50
C TYR A 42 -19.32 -15.16 8.75
N GLU A 43 -20.14 -16.01 9.36
CA GLU A 43 -19.77 -16.82 10.51
C GLU A 43 -18.67 -17.82 10.15
N GLU A 44 -18.80 -18.50 9.00
CA GLU A 44 -17.79 -19.43 8.49
C GLU A 44 -16.47 -18.71 8.18
N TYR A 45 -16.55 -17.54 7.54
CA TYR A 45 -15.37 -16.71 7.24
C TYR A 45 -14.67 -16.25 8.52
N THR A 46 -15.43 -15.72 9.48
CA THR A 46 -14.86 -15.24 10.76
C THR A 46 -14.33 -16.35 11.64
N ALA A 47 -14.95 -17.52 11.60
CA ALA A 47 -14.42 -18.70 12.29
C ALA A 47 -13.06 -19.16 11.75
N LYS A 48 -12.83 -18.99 10.44
CA LYS A 48 -11.60 -19.42 9.78
C LYS A 48 -10.48 -18.36 9.83
N TYR A 49 -10.83 -17.09 9.67
CA TYR A 49 -9.87 -16.01 9.47
C TYR A 49 -9.87 -14.95 10.60
N GLY A 50 -10.79 -15.08 11.55
CA GLY A 50 -11.04 -14.06 12.56
C GLY A 50 -11.89 -12.90 12.04
N THR A 51 -12.38 -12.09 12.93
CA THR A 51 -13.10 -10.85 12.63
C THR A 51 -12.18 -9.83 11.98
N PHE A 52 -12.74 -8.83 11.29
CA PHE A 52 -11.95 -7.74 10.70
C PHE A 52 -11.06 -7.02 11.73
N THR A 53 -11.59 -6.83 12.95
CA THR A 53 -10.84 -6.20 14.05
C THR A 53 -9.66 -7.05 14.50
N GLU A 54 -9.83 -8.36 14.63
CA GLU A 54 -8.75 -9.31 14.99
C GLU A 54 -7.69 -9.36 13.90
N GLN A 55 -8.08 -9.40 12.62
CA GLN A 55 -7.13 -9.38 11.51
C GLN A 55 -6.35 -8.06 11.46
N LEU A 56 -7.01 -6.92 11.73
CA LEU A 56 -6.34 -5.62 11.77
C LEU A 56 -5.36 -5.55 12.94
N GLU A 57 -5.75 -6.06 14.09
CA GLU A 57 -4.89 -6.12 15.28
C GLU A 57 -3.68 -7.03 15.05
N ALA A 58 -3.88 -8.22 14.48
CA ALA A 58 -2.80 -9.12 14.11
C ALA A 58 -1.82 -8.48 13.12
N LYS A 59 -2.31 -7.76 12.11
CA LYS A 59 -1.46 -6.99 11.19
C LYS A 59 -0.68 -5.89 11.92
N ARG A 60 -1.33 -5.17 12.83
CA ARG A 60 -0.66 -4.11 13.62
C ARG A 60 0.46 -4.68 14.47
N VAL A 61 0.20 -5.79 15.16
CA VAL A 61 1.21 -6.48 15.97
C VAL A 61 2.36 -6.99 15.09
N ALA A 62 2.05 -7.61 13.94
CA ALA A 62 3.07 -8.08 13.01
C ALA A 62 3.97 -6.93 12.51
N MET A 63 3.38 -5.77 12.18
CA MET A 63 4.16 -4.58 11.78
C MET A 63 5.04 -4.03 12.91
N GLN A 64 4.60 -4.12 14.16
CA GLN A 64 5.39 -3.70 15.33
C GLN A 64 6.53 -4.68 15.63
N MET A 65 6.37 -5.95 15.28
CA MET A 65 7.40 -6.99 15.47
C MET A 65 8.40 -7.04 14.31
N GLU A 66 8.18 -6.27 13.24
CA GLU A 66 9.06 -6.23 12.09
C GLU A 66 10.43 -5.59 12.46
N SER A 67 11.50 -6.26 12.08
CA SER A 67 12.84 -5.75 12.39
C SER A 67 13.13 -4.42 11.67
N PRO A 68 14.01 -3.57 12.22
CA PRO A 68 14.45 -2.35 11.52
C PRO A 68 14.98 -2.63 10.11
N ALA A 69 15.70 -3.73 9.93
CA ALA A 69 16.22 -4.13 8.62
C ALA A 69 15.11 -4.50 7.63
N ASP A 70 14.03 -5.21 8.07
CA ASP A 70 12.90 -5.53 7.21
C ASP A 70 12.12 -4.28 6.80
N LYS A 71 11.94 -3.33 7.74
CA LYS A 71 11.36 -2.01 7.43
C LYS A 71 12.23 -1.24 6.44
N GLY A 72 13.54 -1.25 6.65
CA GLY A 72 14.53 -0.64 5.77
C GLY A 72 14.53 -1.23 4.36
N ALA A 73 14.37 -2.55 4.24
CA ALA A 73 14.28 -3.24 2.95
C ALA A 73 13.10 -2.72 2.10
N LYS A 74 11.96 -2.48 2.73
CA LYS A 74 10.77 -1.93 2.04
C LYS A 74 11.00 -0.51 1.54
N ILE A 75 11.70 0.31 2.31
CA ILE A 75 12.05 1.68 1.93
C ILE A 75 13.09 1.66 0.81
N TYR A 76 14.06 0.73 0.87
CA TYR A 76 15.16 0.61 -0.08
C TYR A 76 14.70 0.31 -1.52
N VAL A 77 13.50 -0.23 -1.71
CA VAL A 77 12.91 -0.44 -3.05
C VAL A 77 12.95 0.84 -3.91
N ASN A 78 12.82 2.02 -3.29
CA ASN A 78 12.91 3.30 -3.99
C ASN A 78 14.35 3.73 -4.30
N CYS A 79 15.33 3.13 -3.65
CA CYS A 79 16.75 3.49 -3.75
C CYS A 79 17.49 2.58 -4.75
N ASN A 80 17.03 1.34 -4.91
CA ASN A 80 17.71 0.29 -5.65
C ASN A 80 17.96 0.63 -7.13
N MET A 81 17.07 1.40 -7.76
CA MET A 81 17.18 1.80 -9.17
C MET A 81 18.46 2.57 -9.46
N CYS A 82 18.92 3.38 -8.50
CA CYS A 82 20.15 4.19 -8.63
C CYS A 82 21.34 3.56 -7.91
N HIS A 83 21.09 2.93 -6.75
CA HIS A 83 22.16 2.43 -5.88
C HIS A 83 22.44 0.92 -6.02
N GLY A 84 21.71 0.23 -6.92
CA GLY A 84 21.81 -1.21 -7.13
C GLY A 84 21.00 -2.01 -6.11
N GLN A 85 20.69 -3.24 -6.48
CA GLN A 85 19.77 -4.09 -5.70
C GLN A 85 20.38 -4.53 -4.36
N ASN A 86 21.70 -4.67 -4.32
CA ASN A 86 22.48 -5.03 -3.14
C ASN A 86 23.38 -3.86 -2.66
N GLY A 87 23.03 -2.64 -3.03
CA GLY A 87 23.82 -1.47 -2.64
C GLY A 87 25.18 -1.36 -3.33
N GLU A 88 25.38 -2.07 -4.42
CA GLU A 88 26.64 -2.13 -5.18
C GLU A 88 26.97 -0.83 -5.91
N GLY A 89 25.97 0.06 -6.07
CA GLY A 89 26.10 1.29 -6.84
C GLY A 89 25.60 1.13 -8.28
N GLY A 90 25.70 2.20 -9.04
CA GLY A 90 25.28 2.28 -10.43
C GLY A 90 25.23 3.73 -10.88
N ILE A 91 24.04 4.29 -11.08
CA ILE A 91 23.84 5.73 -11.29
C ILE A 91 24.23 6.51 -10.03
N GLY A 92 23.88 5.96 -8.86
CA GLY A 92 24.30 6.44 -7.54
C GLY A 92 25.53 5.70 -7.02
N PRO A 93 26.18 6.22 -5.96
CA PRO A 93 27.32 5.58 -5.35
C PRO A 93 26.95 4.26 -4.65
N LYS A 94 27.96 3.41 -4.43
CA LYS A 94 27.84 2.21 -3.60
C LYS A 94 27.41 2.60 -2.18
N LEU A 95 26.43 1.86 -1.64
CA LEU A 95 25.91 1.99 -0.27
C LEU A 95 26.30 0.81 0.62
N ALA A 96 26.50 -0.38 0.05
CA ALA A 96 26.88 -1.57 0.79
C ALA A 96 28.17 -1.33 1.58
N GLY A 97 28.12 -1.64 2.89
CA GLY A 97 29.19 -1.39 3.83
C GLY A 97 29.30 0.07 4.34
N SER A 98 28.35 0.96 3.99
CA SER A 98 28.35 2.34 4.50
C SER A 98 27.73 2.41 5.89
N THR A 99 28.45 2.98 6.85
CA THR A 99 28.02 3.16 8.25
C THR A 99 27.48 4.55 8.55
N SER A 100 27.33 5.40 7.54
CA SER A 100 26.98 6.82 7.71
C SER A 100 25.75 7.25 6.92
N ILE A 101 24.88 6.29 6.58
CA ILE A 101 23.66 6.55 5.77
C ILE A 101 22.76 7.59 6.42
N VAL A 102 22.48 7.44 7.73
CA VAL A 102 21.63 8.39 8.48
C VAL A 102 22.16 9.81 8.35
N SER A 103 23.44 10.02 8.61
CA SER A 103 24.05 11.36 8.57
C SER A 103 24.03 11.95 7.15
N MET A 104 24.30 11.12 6.14
CA MET A 104 24.26 11.55 4.73
C MET A 104 22.84 11.93 4.28
N LEU A 105 21.85 11.14 4.66
CA LEU A 105 20.45 11.45 4.34
C LEU A 105 19.96 12.71 5.06
N MET A 106 20.37 12.92 6.31
CA MET A 106 20.08 14.17 7.04
C MET A 106 20.70 15.39 6.35
N GLN A 107 21.94 15.30 5.86
CA GLN A 107 22.57 16.36 5.10
C GLN A 107 21.80 16.68 3.81
N TYR A 108 21.41 15.65 3.05
CA TYR A 108 20.57 15.86 1.87
C TYR A 108 19.19 16.47 2.20
N LYS A 109 18.57 16.02 3.29
CA LYS A 109 17.30 16.59 3.77
C LYS A 109 17.43 18.07 4.13
N ASN A 110 18.61 18.50 4.58
CA ASN A 110 18.94 19.90 4.85
C ASN A 110 19.40 20.68 3.59
N GLY A 111 19.36 20.05 2.41
CA GLY A 111 19.75 20.70 1.15
C GLY A 111 21.26 20.75 0.91
N GLU A 112 22.07 20.02 1.65
CA GLU A 112 23.52 20.00 1.44
C GLU A 112 23.89 19.33 0.11
N THR A 113 24.88 19.89 -0.57
CA THR A 113 25.40 19.37 -1.83
C THR A 113 26.66 18.57 -1.61
N ARG A 114 26.66 17.30 -2.05
CA ARG A 114 27.80 16.37 -1.97
C ARG A 114 28.37 15.99 -3.34
N GLY A 115 27.66 16.32 -4.40
CA GLY A 115 28.06 16.05 -5.79
C GLY A 115 27.03 16.57 -6.78
N PRO A 116 27.28 16.40 -8.09
CA PRO A 116 26.44 17.00 -9.14
C PRO A 116 24.99 16.49 -9.15
N GLN A 117 24.73 15.32 -8.61
CA GLN A 117 23.40 14.72 -8.56
C GLN A 117 22.71 14.86 -7.20
N SER A 118 23.22 15.70 -6.30
CA SER A 118 22.66 15.90 -4.96
C SER A 118 21.19 16.32 -4.97
N ALA A 119 20.75 17.05 -5.98
CA ALA A 119 19.36 17.46 -6.13
C ALA A 119 18.38 16.26 -6.22
N LEU A 120 18.80 15.14 -6.81
CA LEU A 120 17.98 13.93 -6.85
C LEU A 120 17.81 13.35 -5.43
N MET A 121 18.89 13.38 -4.63
CA MET A 121 18.86 12.88 -3.26
C MET A 121 18.09 13.80 -2.30
N TRP A 122 18.04 15.11 -2.54
CA TRP A 122 17.19 16.02 -1.75
C TRP A 122 15.71 15.61 -1.81
N GLY A 123 15.21 15.32 -3.02
CA GLY A 123 13.84 14.85 -3.20
C GLY A 123 13.55 13.52 -2.49
N GLN A 124 14.50 12.60 -2.51
CA GLN A 124 14.36 11.31 -1.81
C GLN A 124 14.42 11.48 -0.29
N ALA A 125 15.40 12.22 0.22
CA ALA A 125 15.61 12.42 1.65
C ALA A 125 14.52 13.27 2.31
N ALA A 126 13.90 14.21 1.58
CA ALA A 126 12.87 15.10 2.10
C ALA A 126 11.69 14.35 2.74
N ASN A 127 11.31 13.22 2.17
CA ASN A 127 10.15 12.42 2.59
C ASN A 127 10.47 11.38 3.67
N LEU A 128 11.74 11.18 4.01
CA LEU A 128 12.15 10.20 5.02
C LEU A 128 12.08 10.79 6.43
N SER A 129 11.50 10.06 7.36
CA SER A 129 11.63 10.35 8.79
C SER A 129 13.01 9.91 9.31
N THR A 130 13.36 10.30 10.52
CA THR A 130 14.58 9.82 11.17
C THR A 130 14.55 8.31 11.36
N GLU A 131 13.38 7.77 11.77
CA GLU A 131 13.19 6.32 11.89
C GLU A 131 13.39 5.58 10.55
N ASP A 132 12.90 6.15 9.44
CA ASP A 132 13.13 5.56 8.12
C ASP A 132 14.60 5.51 7.75
N MET A 133 15.36 6.55 8.09
CA MET A 133 16.80 6.60 7.84
C MET A 133 17.57 5.58 8.69
N GLU A 134 17.17 5.39 9.94
CA GLU A 134 17.72 4.37 10.84
C GLU A 134 17.40 2.96 10.35
N ASN A 135 16.18 2.73 9.90
CA ASN A 135 15.76 1.46 9.32
C ASN A 135 16.53 1.18 8.01
N LEU A 136 16.76 2.19 7.16
CA LEU A 136 17.61 2.07 5.97
C LEU A 136 19.05 1.72 6.33
N GLN A 137 19.63 2.36 7.35
CA GLN A 137 20.96 2.00 7.83
C GLN A 137 21.01 0.53 8.26
N ALA A 138 20.03 0.10 9.08
CA ALA A 138 19.97 -1.29 9.54
C ALA A 138 19.89 -2.30 8.38
N TYR A 139 19.17 -1.95 7.32
CA TYR A 139 19.10 -2.80 6.12
C TYR A 139 20.40 -2.79 5.33
N ILE A 140 21.02 -1.61 5.12
CA ILE A 140 22.29 -1.47 4.39
C ILE A 140 23.43 -2.18 5.13
N ASP A 141 23.41 -2.22 6.46
CA ASP A 141 24.36 -2.98 7.27
C ASP A 141 24.32 -4.50 7.00
N THR A 142 23.20 -5.01 6.45
CA THR A 142 23.10 -6.41 6.01
C THR A 142 23.75 -6.67 4.64
N MET A 143 24.05 -5.60 3.88
CA MET A 143 24.67 -5.68 2.55
C MET A 143 26.20 -5.68 2.67
N GLN A 144 26.84 -6.67 2.10
CA GLN A 144 28.31 -6.82 2.11
C GLN A 144 28.89 -6.65 0.71
#